data_e61bc32b2f1e7a7dd862549af0232ee5
#
_entry.id   e61bc32b2f1e7a7dd862549af0232ee5
#
_cell.length_a   1.000
_cell.length_b   1.000
_cell.length_c   1.000
_cell.angle_alpha   90.00
_cell.angle_beta   90.00
_cell.angle_gamma   90.00
#
_symmetry.space_group_name_H-M   'P 1'
#
loop_
_entity.id
_entity.type
_entity.pdbx_description
1 polymer ?
#
loop_
_entity_poly.entity_id
_entity_poly.type
_entity_poly.pdbx_seq_one_letter_code
_entity_poly.pdbx_strand_id
1 'polypeptide(L)'
;IRSSSSSLPPQVMAAVEDTFGCPVIESYGMTEAAHQMASNPLPPAARKPGSVGVAAGPEVAIMDDDGNILARGETGEIVIRGPNVTAGYEANDKANAEAFTDGWFRTGDQGQFDDEGYLSLTGRLKEIINRGGEKISPREVDEILLDHPAVDQALTFAYPHDKLGEEVGAVVVLKEDQTADEKSIREFAAKQLADFKVPRKVIFLEEIPKGATGKLQRIGLHEKLGL
;
A
#
# COMPACT_ATOMS: atom_id res chain seq x y z
N ILE A 1 13.50 13.43 -10.06
CA ILE A 1 12.19 13.61 -9.41
C ILE A 1 12.13 12.69 -8.19
N ARG A 2 11.45 13.12 -7.12
CA ARG A 2 11.16 12.31 -5.94
C ARG A 2 9.64 12.20 -5.75
N SER A 3 9.16 10.98 -5.60
CA SER A 3 7.78 10.68 -5.22
C SER A 3 7.72 10.16 -3.78
N SER A 4 6.74 10.61 -3.00
CA SER A 4 6.51 10.17 -1.62
C SER A 4 5.06 10.42 -1.21
N SER A 5 4.66 9.92 -0.03
CA SER A 5 3.34 10.12 0.58
C SER A 5 2.19 9.30 0.00
N SER A 6 2.42 8.63 -1.12
CA SER A 6 1.52 7.64 -1.74
C SER A 6 2.37 6.63 -2.50
N SER A 7 1.84 5.43 -2.74
CA SER A 7 2.53 4.45 -3.59
C SER A 7 2.66 4.96 -5.03
N LEU A 8 3.78 4.63 -5.65
CA LEU A 8 4.06 4.96 -7.05
C LEU A 8 4.07 3.65 -7.85
N PRO A 9 3.02 3.35 -8.63
CA PRO A 9 3.02 2.18 -9.49
C PRO A 9 4.21 2.20 -10.46
N PRO A 10 4.87 1.05 -10.74
CA PRO A 10 6.03 0.99 -11.63
C PRO A 10 5.79 1.59 -13.01
N GLN A 11 4.61 1.38 -13.59
CA GLN A 11 4.22 1.94 -14.89
C GLN A 11 4.11 3.47 -14.86
N VAL A 12 3.62 4.04 -13.75
CA VAL A 12 3.55 5.50 -13.56
C VAL A 12 4.95 6.08 -13.38
N MET A 13 5.84 5.39 -12.64
CA MET A 13 7.24 5.77 -12.49
C MET A 13 7.93 5.84 -13.86
N ALA A 14 7.77 4.81 -14.71
CA ALA A 14 8.32 4.79 -16.07
C ALA A 14 7.79 5.93 -16.93
N ALA A 15 6.48 6.18 -16.92
CA ALA A 15 5.87 7.26 -17.69
C ALA A 15 6.38 8.66 -17.26
N VAL A 16 6.60 8.86 -15.96
CA VAL A 16 7.19 10.10 -15.43
C VAL A 16 8.65 10.26 -15.87
N GLU A 17 9.45 9.18 -15.84
CA GLU A 17 10.84 9.20 -16.32
C GLU A 17 10.91 9.51 -17.81
N ASP A 18 10.06 8.90 -18.62
CA ASP A 18 9.99 9.15 -20.08
C ASP A 18 9.57 10.58 -20.39
N THR A 19 8.59 11.11 -19.64
CA THR A 19 8.07 12.47 -19.86
C THR A 19 9.10 13.55 -19.52
N PHE A 20 9.82 13.38 -18.41
CA PHE A 20 10.71 14.42 -17.87
C PHE A 20 12.20 14.17 -18.19
N GLY A 21 12.56 13.01 -18.75
CA GLY A 21 13.93 12.67 -19.12
C GLY A 21 14.89 12.61 -17.92
N CYS A 22 14.40 12.28 -16.73
CA CYS A 22 15.21 12.25 -15.51
C CYS A 22 14.79 11.12 -14.56
N PRO A 23 15.73 10.61 -13.73
CA PRO A 23 15.42 9.56 -12.79
C PRO A 23 14.33 9.94 -11.80
N VAL A 24 13.43 8.99 -11.50
CA VAL A 24 12.45 9.09 -10.41
C VAL A 24 12.86 8.18 -9.28
N ILE A 25 12.84 8.68 -8.04
CA ILE A 25 13.03 7.88 -6.84
C ILE A 25 11.74 7.87 -6.02
N GLU A 26 11.32 6.69 -5.59
CA GLU A 26 10.25 6.54 -4.61
C GLU A 26 10.86 6.53 -3.21
N SER A 27 10.17 7.16 -2.26
CA SER A 27 10.57 7.20 -0.86
C SER A 27 9.37 7.04 0.06
N TYR A 28 9.62 6.50 1.24
CA TYR A 28 8.65 6.23 2.27
C TYR A 28 8.92 7.04 3.53
N GLY A 29 7.87 7.56 4.12
CA GLY A 29 7.99 8.35 5.33
C GLY A 29 6.65 8.65 5.98
N MET A 30 6.72 9.10 7.23
CA MET A 30 5.57 9.49 8.02
C MET A 30 5.94 10.65 8.96
N THR A 31 4.94 11.33 9.49
CA THR A 31 5.13 12.47 10.41
C THR A 31 5.93 12.07 11.64
N GLU A 32 5.65 10.90 12.18
CA GLU A 32 6.27 10.33 13.38
C GLU A 32 7.76 10.02 13.23
N ALA A 33 8.29 10.03 11.98
CA ALA A 33 9.70 9.83 11.66
C ALA A 33 10.38 11.09 11.09
N ALA A 34 9.84 12.29 11.36
CA ALA A 34 10.30 13.54 10.74
C ALA A 34 10.38 13.41 9.21
N HIS A 35 9.42 12.73 8.63
CA HIS A 35 9.18 12.40 7.24
C HIS A 35 9.90 11.16 6.73
N GLN A 36 11.24 11.15 6.56
CA GLN A 36 11.93 10.11 5.79
C GLN A 36 12.29 8.88 6.61
N MET A 37 11.94 7.70 6.10
CA MET A 37 12.26 6.40 6.68
C MET A 37 13.05 5.52 5.72
N ALA A 38 12.64 5.46 4.45
CA ALA A 38 13.34 4.75 3.39
C ALA A 38 13.32 5.56 2.08
N SER A 39 14.29 5.34 1.22
CA SER A 39 14.36 5.97 -0.10
C SER A 39 15.13 5.10 -1.08
N ASN A 40 14.66 5.02 -2.32
CA ASN A 40 15.52 4.56 -3.39
C ASN A 40 16.74 5.47 -3.49
N PRO A 41 17.93 4.92 -3.70
CA PRO A 41 19.15 5.70 -3.82
C PRO A 41 19.18 6.48 -5.14
N LEU A 42 19.98 7.54 -5.18
CA LEU A 42 20.26 8.26 -6.42
C LEU A 42 21.25 7.48 -7.31
N PRO A 43 21.18 7.64 -8.63
CA PRO A 43 22.20 7.11 -9.52
C PRO A 43 23.62 7.51 -9.09
N PRO A 44 24.64 6.63 -9.22
CA PRO A 44 24.62 5.38 -10.00
C PRO A 44 24.11 4.15 -9.25
N ALA A 45 23.68 4.29 -8.00
CA ALA A 45 23.11 3.16 -7.26
C ALA A 45 21.76 2.69 -7.86
N ALA A 46 21.45 1.41 -7.67
CA ALA A 46 20.27 0.81 -8.26
C ALA A 46 18.99 1.38 -7.64
N ARG A 47 18.00 1.65 -8.47
CA ARG A 47 16.62 1.98 -8.09
C ARG A 47 15.74 0.79 -8.46
N LYS A 48 14.84 0.39 -7.56
CA LYS A 48 13.93 -0.74 -7.82
C LYS A 48 12.49 -0.22 -7.87
N PRO A 49 11.85 -0.16 -9.05
CA PRO A 49 10.42 0.13 -9.16
C PRO A 49 9.60 -0.82 -8.29
N GLY A 50 8.56 -0.32 -7.61
CA GLY A 50 7.76 -1.09 -6.66
C GLY A 50 8.38 -1.23 -5.26
N SER A 51 9.59 -0.69 -5.07
CA SER A 51 10.26 -0.59 -3.77
C SER A 51 10.42 0.87 -3.37
N VAL A 52 10.30 1.14 -2.08
CA VAL A 52 10.61 2.45 -1.51
C VAL A 52 12.10 2.60 -1.13
N GLY A 53 12.94 1.65 -1.55
CA GLY A 53 14.38 1.69 -1.38
C GLY A 53 14.88 1.13 -0.06
N VAL A 54 16.05 1.61 0.36
CA VAL A 54 16.74 1.19 1.58
C VAL A 54 16.46 2.15 2.73
N ALA A 55 16.72 1.73 3.97
CA ALA A 55 16.63 2.59 5.14
C ALA A 55 17.43 3.90 4.95
N ALA A 56 16.80 5.04 5.24
CA ALA A 56 17.38 6.36 4.94
C ALA A 56 17.01 7.38 6.03
N GLY A 57 17.41 7.11 7.24
CA GLY A 57 17.16 7.89 8.45
C GLY A 57 17.20 6.99 9.67
N PRO A 58 16.05 6.44 10.10
CA PRO A 58 16.01 5.49 11.21
C PRO A 58 16.50 4.10 10.79
N GLU A 59 16.71 3.24 11.78
CA GLU A 59 16.69 1.80 11.56
C GLU A 59 15.27 1.40 11.13
N VAL A 60 15.17 0.48 10.17
CA VAL A 60 13.91 -0.08 9.69
C VAL A 60 14.00 -1.60 9.77
N ALA A 61 12.97 -2.22 10.34
CA ALA A 61 12.86 -3.67 10.45
C ALA A 61 11.44 -4.14 10.14
N ILE A 62 11.28 -5.45 9.98
CA ILE A 62 9.98 -6.10 9.86
C ILE A 62 9.72 -6.88 11.14
N MET A 63 8.51 -6.78 11.69
CA MET A 63 8.12 -7.37 12.96
C MET A 63 6.84 -8.19 12.81
N ASP A 64 6.77 -9.34 13.47
CA ASP A 64 5.55 -10.14 13.55
C ASP A 64 4.55 -9.61 14.61
N ASP A 65 3.42 -10.31 14.73
CA ASP A 65 2.38 -9.96 15.72
C ASP A 65 2.85 -10.21 17.18
N ASP A 66 3.84 -11.10 17.38
CA ASP A 66 4.42 -11.44 18.68
C ASP A 66 5.55 -10.49 19.11
N GLY A 67 5.96 -9.55 18.25
CA GLY A 67 7.03 -8.57 18.50
C GLY A 67 8.42 -9.04 18.11
N ASN A 68 8.57 -10.17 17.41
CA ASN A 68 9.86 -10.65 16.95
C ASN A 68 10.26 -9.98 15.62
N ILE A 69 11.54 -9.65 15.49
CA ILE A 69 12.08 -9.14 14.21
C ILE A 69 12.24 -10.32 13.24
N LEU A 70 11.65 -10.15 12.05
CA LEU A 70 11.64 -11.15 10.99
C LEU A 70 12.88 -11.05 10.09
N ALA A 71 13.21 -12.16 9.43
CA ALA A 71 14.28 -12.21 8.43
C ALA A 71 13.86 -11.54 7.11
N ARG A 72 14.86 -11.28 6.23
CA ARG A 72 14.57 -10.80 4.87
C ARG A 72 13.74 -11.82 4.11
N GLY A 73 12.84 -11.33 3.27
CA GLY A 73 11.87 -12.14 2.52
C GLY A 73 10.59 -12.46 3.28
N GLU A 74 10.56 -12.24 4.59
CA GLU A 74 9.35 -12.41 5.39
C GLU A 74 8.52 -11.13 5.42
N THR A 75 7.19 -11.28 5.42
CA THR A 75 6.23 -10.18 5.45
C THR A 75 5.72 -9.96 6.86
N GLY A 76 5.72 -8.70 7.33
CA GLY A 76 5.22 -8.30 8.64
C GLY A 76 5.02 -6.80 8.73
N GLU A 77 4.84 -6.30 9.95
CA GLU A 77 4.73 -4.86 10.17
C GLU A 77 6.09 -4.18 10.04
N ILE A 78 6.12 -3.07 9.31
CA ILE A 78 7.29 -2.21 9.24
C ILE A 78 7.40 -1.47 10.58
N VAL A 79 8.55 -1.60 11.23
CA VAL A 79 8.87 -0.91 12.47
C VAL A 79 10.13 -0.08 12.33
N ILE A 80 10.20 1.03 13.06
CA ILE A 80 11.32 1.97 12.96
C ILE A 80 11.87 2.34 14.33
N ARG A 81 13.16 2.64 14.38
CA ARG A 81 13.84 3.12 15.57
C ARG A 81 14.96 4.09 15.19
N GLY A 82 15.05 5.22 15.87
CA GLY A 82 16.13 6.19 15.61
C GLY A 82 15.87 7.55 16.20
N PRO A 83 16.84 8.45 16.13
CA PRO A 83 16.76 9.78 16.73
C PRO A 83 15.74 10.72 16.04
N ASN A 84 15.31 10.39 14.82
CA ASN A 84 14.30 11.13 14.09
C ASN A 84 12.86 10.58 14.31
N VAL A 85 12.73 9.50 15.08
CA VAL A 85 11.44 8.90 15.43
C VAL A 85 10.87 9.62 16.65
N THR A 86 9.57 9.91 16.64
CA THR A 86 8.89 10.54 17.77
C THR A 86 9.10 9.78 19.07
N ALA A 87 9.18 10.50 20.17
CA ALA A 87 9.19 9.89 21.51
C ALA A 87 7.79 9.48 21.99
N GLY A 88 6.75 9.82 21.23
CA GLY A 88 5.35 9.50 21.52
C GLY A 88 4.40 10.63 21.16
N TYR A 89 3.11 10.36 21.29
CA TYR A 89 2.02 11.32 21.11
C TYR A 89 1.79 12.09 22.43
N GLU A 90 1.62 13.39 22.32
CA GLU A 90 1.38 14.25 23.48
C GLU A 90 0.02 13.92 24.13
N ALA A 91 0.03 13.73 25.46
CA ALA A 91 -1.16 13.47 26.28
C ALA A 91 -2.03 12.27 25.78
N ASN A 92 -1.43 11.25 25.20
CA ASN A 92 -2.13 10.07 24.70
C ASN A 92 -1.45 8.75 25.08
N ASP A 93 -1.49 8.43 26.37
CA ASP A 93 -0.84 7.23 26.94
C ASP A 93 -1.32 5.93 26.29
N LYS A 94 -2.61 5.85 25.92
CA LYS A 94 -3.15 4.67 25.26
C LYS A 94 -2.52 4.47 23.88
N ALA A 95 -2.48 5.51 23.06
CA ALA A 95 -1.85 5.42 21.75
C ALA A 95 -0.35 5.12 21.86
N ASN A 96 0.32 5.68 22.87
CA ASN A 96 1.74 5.43 23.12
C ASN A 96 2.02 3.97 23.51
N ALA A 97 1.17 3.37 24.34
CA ALA A 97 1.29 1.97 24.73
C ALA A 97 1.12 1.01 23.52
N GLU A 98 0.30 1.38 22.55
CA GLU A 98 0.06 0.61 21.32
C GLU A 98 1.12 0.87 20.24
N ALA A 99 1.73 2.07 20.24
CA ALA A 99 2.64 2.52 19.19
C ALA A 99 4.06 2.00 19.31
N PHE A 100 4.45 1.44 20.47
CA PHE A 100 5.82 0.99 20.70
C PHE A 100 5.88 -0.46 21.18
N THR A 101 6.84 -1.23 20.64
CA THR A 101 7.19 -2.58 21.09
C THR A 101 8.70 -2.67 21.17
N ASP A 102 9.25 -2.92 22.36
CA ASP A 102 10.70 -3.07 22.62
C ASP A 102 11.57 -1.95 22.02
N GLY A 103 11.08 -0.71 22.11
CA GLY A 103 11.77 0.48 21.59
C GLY A 103 11.63 0.70 20.08
N TRP A 104 10.86 -0.13 19.39
CA TRP A 104 10.47 0.07 18.00
C TRP A 104 9.12 0.76 17.90
N PHE A 105 9.03 1.79 17.07
CA PHE A 105 7.75 2.41 16.72
C PHE A 105 7.05 1.59 15.65
N ARG A 106 5.80 1.25 15.86
CA ARG A 106 4.92 0.50 14.97
C ARG A 106 4.25 1.43 13.97
N THR A 107 4.53 1.25 12.69
CA THR A 107 4.03 2.17 11.65
C THR A 107 2.57 1.91 11.24
N GLY A 108 2.07 0.69 11.49
CA GLY A 108 0.80 0.21 10.97
C GLY A 108 0.84 -0.13 9.48
N ASP A 109 1.99 -0.01 8.82
CA ASP A 109 2.19 -0.40 7.44
C ASP A 109 2.84 -1.79 7.38
N GLN A 110 2.46 -2.60 6.40
CA GLN A 110 3.00 -3.93 6.16
C GLN A 110 4.00 -3.88 5.00
N GLY A 111 5.06 -4.67 5.11
CA GLY A 111 6.07 -4.76 4.06
C GLY A 111 7.02 -5.92 4.25
N GLN A 112 8.03 -5.96 3.38
CA GLN A 112 9.11 -6.94 3.41
C GLN A 112 10.39 -6.35 2.82
N PHE A 113 11.54 -6.87 3.24
CA PHE A 113 12.82 -6.61 2.59
C PHE A 113 13.15 -7.71 1.58
N ASP A 114 13.68 -7.32 0.43
CA ASP A 114 14.35 -8.28 -0.44
C ASP A 114 15.77 -8.63 0.07
N ASP A 115 16.43 -9.59 -0.61
CA ASP A 115 17.77 -10.06 -0.24
C ASP A 115 18.84 -8.93 -0.29
N GLU A 116 18.62 -7.90 -1.09
CA GLU A 116 19.50 -6.74 -1.21
C GLU A 116 19.19 -5.63 -0.20
N GLY A 117 18.12 -5.78 0.60
CA GLY A 117 17.71 -4.84 1.64
C GLY A 117 16.83 -3.69 1.14
N TYR A 118 16.15 -3.86 -0.01
CA TYR A 118 15.15 -2.92 -0.49
C TYR A 118 13.81 -3.24 0.14
N LEU A 119 13.17 -2.22 0.71
CA LEU A 119 11.86 -2.32 1.34
C LEU A 119 10.75 -2.17 0.30
N SER A 120 9.82 -3.10 0.28
CA SER A 120 8.55 -3.00 -0.45
C SER A 120 7.38 -2.95 0.53
N LEU A 121 6.47 -1.99 0.33
CA LEU A 121 5.22 -1.91 1.09
C LEU A 121 4.19 -2.84 0.45
N THR A 122 3.59 -3.70 1.24
CA THR A 122 2.52 -4.59 0.80
C THR A 122 1.12 -4.05 1.14
N GLY A 123 1.00 -3.18 2.14
CA GLY A 123 -0.28 -2.54 2.48
C GLY A 123 -0.27 -1.86 3.83
N ARG A 124 -1.45 -1.42 4.27
CA ARG A 124 -1.71 -1.02 5.65
C ARG A 124 -2.38 -2.14 6.41
N LEU A 125 -1.92 -2.46 7.62
CA LEU A 125 -2.48 -3.54 8.43
C LEU A 125 -3.99 -3.41 8.63
N LYS A 126 -4.47 -2.19 8.88
CA LYS A 126 -5.91 -1.89 9.05
C LYS A 126 -6.74 -1.99 7.76
N GLU A 127 -6.09 -2.07 6.61
CA GLU A 127 -6.73 -2.16 5.30
C GLU A 127 -6.65 -3.58 4.70
N ILE A 128 -5.84 -4.47 5.29
CA ILE A 128 -5.73 -5.87 4.86
C ILE A 128 -7.10 -6.53 4.97
N ILE A 129 -7.57 -7.06 3.85
CA ILE A 129 -8.86 -7.75 3.77
C ILE A 129 -8.68 -9.17 4.33
N ASN A 130 -9.52 -9.55 5.30
CA ASN A 130 -9.50 -10.88 5.89
C ASN A 130 -10.67 -11.73 5.36
N ARG A 131 -10.44 -12.37 4.23
CA ARG A 131 -11.44 -13.18 3.56
C ARG A 131 -11.36 -14.64 4.01
N GLY A 132 -12.15 -15.02 5.00
CA GLY A 132 -12.19 -16.41 5.50
C GLY A 132 -10.85 -16.92 6.04
N GLY A 133 -10.01 -16.03 6.59
CA GLY A 133 -8.66 -16.33 7.07
C GLY A 133 -7.54 -15.98 6.08
N GLU A 134 -7.85 -15.80 4.80
CA GLU A 134 -6.88 -15.33 3.80
C GLU A 134 -6.64 -13.82 3.96
N LYS A 135 -5.38 -13.43 4.08
CA LYS A 135 -4.94 -12.04 4.20
C LYS A 135 -4.65 -11.48 2.81
N ILE A 136 -5.46 -10.53 2.35
CA ILE A 136 -5.36 -9.95 1.01
C ILE A 136 -4.93 -8.50 1.11
N SER A 137 -3.83 -8.15 0.47
CA SER A 137 -3.43 -6.76 0.30
C SER A 137 -4.31 -6.08 -0.76
N PRO A 138 -5.06 -5.04 -0.42
CA PRO A 138 -5.81 -4.28 -1.42
C PRO A 138 -4.90 -3.63 -2.46
N ARG A 139 -3.68 -3.26 -2.07
CA ARG A 139 -2.70 -2.65 -2.96
C ARG A 139 -2.26 -3.59 -4.09
N GLU A 140 -2.00 -4.87 -3.77
CA GLU A 140 -1.67 -5.89 -4.78
C GLU A 140 -2.76 -5.99 -5.85
N VAL A 141 -4.01 -5.93 -5.43
CA VAL A 141 -5.15 -5.98 -6.35
C VAL A 141 -5.26 -4.70 -7.16
N ASP A 142 -5.07 -3.53 -6.55
CA ASP A 142 -5.08 -2.25 -7.27
C ASP A 142 -4.03 -2.20 -8.36
N GLU A 143 -2.80 -2.63 -8.08
CA GLU A 143 -1.70 -2.62 -9.05
C GLU A 143 -2.05 -3.45 -10.29
N ILE A 144 -2.65 -4.62 -10.09
CA ILE A 144 -3.13 -5.46 -11.20
C ILE A 144 -4.30 -4.80 -11.97
N LEU A 145 -5.25 -4.18 -11.26
CA LEU A 145 -6.37 -3.51 -11.92
C LEU A 145 -5.91 -2.29 -12.73
N LEU A 146 -4.90 -1.56 -12.27
CA LEU A 146 -4.30 -0.41 -12.97
C LEU A 146 -3.56 -0.81 -14.26
N ASP A 147 -3.12 -2.07 -14.38
CA ASP A 147 -2.52 -2.59 -15.62
C ASP A 147 -3.57 -2.86 -16.73
N HIS A 148 -4.85 -2.85 -16.40
CA HIS A 148 -5.90 -3.02 -17.41
C HIS A 148 -5.95 -1.81 -18.35
N PRO A 149 -5.95 -2.00 -19.70
CA PRO A 149 -5.83 -0.91 -20.67
C PRO A 149 -6.86 0.22 -20.52
N ALA A 150 -8.08 -0.12 -20.11
CA ALA A 150 -9.18 0.83 -19.96
C ALA A 150 -9.26 1.51 -18.58
N VAL A 151 -8.45 1.09 -17.59
CA VAL A 151 -8.52 1.61 -16.22
C VAL A 151 -7.60 2.80 -16.04
N ASP A 152 -8.12 3.90 -15.50
CA ASP A 152 -7.40 5.09 -15.07
C ASP A 152 -7.06 5.05 -13.59
N GLN A 153 -8.07 4.72 -12.74
CA GLN A 153 -7.89 4.59 -11.30
C GLN A 153 -8.60 3.33 -10.80
N ALA A 154 -8.02 2.71 -9.79
CA ALA A 154 -8.61 1.58 -9.09
C ALA A 154 -8.38 1.70 -7.59
N LEU A 155 -9.35 1.27 -6.79
CA LEU A 155 -9.24 1.19 -5.35
C LEU A 155 -10.01 -0.03 -4.83
N THR A 156 -9.26 -1.02 -4.37
CA THR A 156 -9.81 -2.23 -3.75
C THR A 156 -10.17 -1.96 -2.30
N PHE A 157 -11.25 -2.54 -1.83
CA PHE A 157 -11.75 -2.37 -0.47
C PHE A 157 -12.43 -3.65 0.04
N ALA A 158 -12.49 -3.77 1.37
CA ALA A 158 -13.28 -4.81 2.02
C ALA A 158 -14.76 -4.41 2.10
N TYR A 159 -15.66 -5.38 1.91
CA TYR A 159 -17.07 -5.24 2.28
C TYR A 159 -17.53 -6.47 3.06
N PRO A 160 -18.56 -6.35 3.93
CA PRO A 160 -19.01 -7.45 4.78
C PRO A 160 -19.50 -8.66 3.97
N HIS A 161 -19.22 -9.87 4.47
CA HIS A 161 -19.70 -11.13 3.91
C HIS A 161 -20.09 -12.11 5.01
N ASP A 162 -21.31 -12.64 4.98
CA ASP A 162 -21.92 -13.43 6.06
C ASP A 162 -21.08 -14.66 6.51
N LYS A 163 -20.38 -15.32 5.59
CA LYS A 163 -19.62 -16.56 5.86
C LYS A 163 -18.11 -16.34 5.97
N LEU A 164 -17.58 -15.32 5.30
CA LEU A 164 -16.13 -15.11 5.18
C LEU A 164 -15.64 -13.95 6.05
N GLY A 165 -16.55 -13.23 6.71
CA GLY A 165 -16.25 -11.99 7.41
C GLY A 165 -16.16 -10.82 6.43
N GLU A 166 -15.17 -10.86 5.54
CA GLU A 166 -14.97 -9.85 4.51
C GLU A 166 -14.89 -10.46 3.11
N GLU A 167 -15.19 -9.65 2.10
CA GLU A 167 -15.06 -9.98 0.68
C GLU A 167 -14.38 -8.83 -0.07
N VAL A 168 -13.76 -9.14 -1.20
CA VAL A 168 -13.01 -8.19 -2.02
C VAL A 168 -13.95 -7.46 -2.98
N GLY A 169 -14.02 -6.13 -2.86
CA GLY A 169 -14.64 -5.23 -3.81
C GLY A 169 -13.62 -4.28 -4.43
N ALA A 170 -13.94 -3.72 -5.59
CA ALA A 170 -13.14 -2.68 -6.21
C ALA A 170 -14.03 -1.57 -6.78
N VAL A 171 -13.59 -0.33 -6.67
CA VAL A 171 -14.07 0.79 -7.49
C VAL A 171 -13.07 1.05 -8.59
N VAL A 172 -13.57 1.38 -9.78
CA VAL A 172 -12.75 1.61 -10.98
C VAL A 172 -13.24 2.89 -11.65
N VAL A 173 -12.30 3.74 -12.05
CA VAL A 173 -12.51 4.86 -12.98
C VAL A 173 -11.91 4.46 -14.31
N LEU A 174 -12.66 4.58 -15.38
CA LEU A 174 -12.16 4.29 -16.73
C LEU A 174 -11.47 5.52 -17.32
N LYS A 175 -10.48 5.27 -18.17
CA LYS A 175 -9.88 6.31 -19.02
C LYS A 175 -10.94 6.92 -19.93
N GLU A 176 -10.73 8.17 -20.33
CA GLU A 176 -11.55 8.86 -21.31
C GLU A 176 -11.67 8.02 -22.61
N ASP A 177 -12.87 7.95 -23.15
CA ASP A 177 -13.20 7.17 -24.36
C ASP A 177 -12.97 5.64 -24.27
N GLN A 178 -12.71 5.10 -23.08
CA GLN A 178 -12.60 3.65 -22.88
C GLN A 178 -13.88 3.08 -22.25
N THR A 179 -14.14 1.81 -22.53
CA THR A 179 -15.24 1.05 -21.96
C THR A 179 -14.76 -0.29 -21.42
N ALA A 180 -15.29 -0.69 -20.29
CA ALA A 180 -15.11 -2.03 -19.73
C ALA A 180 -16.34 -2.38 -18.89
N ASP A 181 -16.61 -3.66 -18.72
CA ASP A 181 -17.63 -4.15 -17.81
C ASP A 181 -16.98 -4.91 -16.63
N GLU A 182 -17.77 -5.18 -15.62
CA GLU A 182 -17.30 -5.91 -14.42
C GLU A 182 -16.65 -7.25 -14.78
N LYS A 183 -17.20 -7.95 -15.77
CA LYS A 183 -16.72 -9.26 -16.19
C LYS A 183 -15.31 -9.15 -16.79
N SER A 184 -15.08 -8.19 -17.68
CA SER A 184 -13.78 -7.99 -18.33
C SER A 184 -12.70 -7.60 -17.32
N ILE A 185 -12.99 -6.73 -16.36
CA ILE A 185 -12.07 -6.36 -15.28
C ILE A 185 -11.70 -7.58 -14.43
N ARG A 186 -12.69 -8.37 -14.04
CA ARG A 186 -12.48 -9.58 -13.23
C ARG A 186 -11.72 -10.66 -13.97
N GLU A 187 -12.02 -10.90 -15.24
CA GLU A 187 -11.29 -11.85 -16.09
C GLU A 187 -9.83 -11.42 -16.30
N PHE A 188 -9.56 -10.12 -16.39
CA PHE A 188 -8.20 -9.59 -16.45
C PHE A 188 -7.44 -9.86 -15.15
N ALA A 189 -8.02 -9.51 -14.02
CA ALA A 189 -7.44 -9.74 -12.70
C ALA A 189 -7.18 -11.24 -12.42
N ALA A 190 -8.10 -12.12 -12.82
CA ALA A 190 -7.98 -13.58 -12.63
C ALA A 190 -6.80 -14.24 -13.38
N LYS A 191 -6.21 -13.55 -14.36
CA LYS A 191 -5.01 -14.05 -15.06
C LYS A 191 -3.74 -13.90 -14.22
N GLN A 192 -3.74 -13.03 -13.24
CA GLN A 192 -2.55 -12.62 -12.47
C GLN A 192 -2.72 -12.82 -10.96
N LEU A 193 -3.95 -12.87 -10.46
CA LEU A 193 -4.28 -13.04 -9.06
C LEU A 193 -4.84 -14.43 -8.76
N ALA A 194 -4.58 -14.92 -7.55
CA ALA A 194 -5.30 -16.08 -7.02
C ALA A 194 -6.81 -15.79 -6.96
N ASP A 195 -7.65 -16.80 -7.16
CA ASP A 195 -9.11 -16.63 -7.25
C ASP A 195 -9.72 -15.91 -6.06
N PHE A 196 -9.23 -16.16 -4.85
CA PHE A 196 -9.73 -15.51 -3.64
C PHE A 196 -9.38 -14.01 -3.52
N LYS A 197 -8.41 -13.52 -4.31
CA LYS A 197 -8.02 -12.10 -4.39
C LYS A 197 -8.79 -11.33 -5.46
N VAL A 198 -9.40 -12.01 -6.42
CA VAL A 198 -10.14 -11.38 -7.51
C VAL A 198 -11.39 -10.70 -6.96
N PRO A 199 -11.61 -9.40 -7.22
CA PRO A 199 -12.79 -8.68 -6.76
C PRO A 199 -14.08 -9.39 -7.16
N ARG A 200 -14.97 -9.63 -6.19
CA ARG A 200 -16.29 -10.23 -6.45
C ARG A 200 -17.30 -9.20 -6.91
N LYS A 201 -17.01 -7.92 -6.66
CA LYS A 201 -17.82 -6.79 -7.11
C LYS A 201 -16.92 -5.69 -7.64
N VAL A 202 -17.25 -5.16 -8.83
CA VAL A 202 -16.55 -4.01 -9.43
C VAL A 202 -17.58 -2.92 -9.68
N ILE A 203 -17.34 -1.73 -9.11
CA ILE A 203 -18.21 -0.57 -9.22
C ILE A 203 -17.49 0.49 -10.03
N PHE A 204 -18.13 0.98 -11.08
CA PHE A 204 -17.60 2.06 -11.90
C PHE A 204 -18.05 3.40 -11.36
N LEU A 205 -17.09 4.31 -11.19
CA LEU A 205 -17.31 5.68 -10.72
C LEU A 205 -16.66 6.68 -11.70
N GLU A 206 -17.13 7.92 -11.68
CA GLU A 206 -16.47 9.03 -12.38
C GLU A 206 -15.24 9.52 -11.60
N GLU A 207 -15.28 9.48 -10.26
CA GLU A 207 -14.17 9.83 -9.36
C GLU A 207 -14.24 8.96 -8.10
N ILE A 208 -13.06 8.51 -7.63
CA ILE A 208 -12.95 7.79 -6.36
C ILE A 208 -13.02 8.78 -5.19
N PRO A 209 -13.90 8.56 -4.19
CA PRO A 209 -14.03 9.44 -3.03
C PRO A 209 -12.71 9.55 -2.25
N LYS A 210 -12.31 10.77 -1.93
CA LYS A 210 -11.14 11.08 -1.11
C LYS A 210 -11.54 11.43 0.31
N GLY A 211 -10.68 11.13 1.26
CA GLY A 211 -10.81 11.56 2.65
C GLY A 211 -10.49 13.05 2.83
N ALA A 212 -10.65 13.55 4.05
CA ALA A 212 -10.39 14.96 4.39
C ALA A 212 -8.94 15.43 4.08
N THR A 213 -8.01 14.51 4.00
CA THR A 213 -6.60 14.78 3.65
C THR A 213 -6.31 14.73 2.14
N GLY A 214 -7.34 14.54 1.30
CA GLY A 214 -7.20 14.36 -0.14
C GLY A 214 -6.68 12.97 -0.57
N LYS A 215 -6.42 12.07 0.37
CA LYS A 215 -5.99 10.69 0.07
C LYS A 215 -7.21 9.79 -0.16
N LEU A 216 -7.03 8.77 -1.02
CA LEU A 216 -8.02 7.71 -1.21
C LEU A 216 -8.27 6.98 0.12
N GLN A 217 -9.52 6.64 0.42
CA GLN A 217 -9.91 6.04 1.68
C GLN A 217 -10.69 4.75 1.44
N ARG A 218 -10.09 3.62 1.80
CA ARG A 218 -10.70 2.27 1.65
C ARG A 218 -11.65 1.93 2.79
N ILE A 219 -11.24 2.29 4.02
CA ILE A 219 -12.03 1.98 5.22
C ILE A 219 -13.35 2.74 5.18
N GLY A 220 -14.46 2.01 5.35
CA GLY A 220 -15.81 2.58 5.28
C GLY A 220 -16.28 2.95 3.87
N LEU A 221 -15.52 2.59 2.82
CA LEU A 221 -15.94 2.87 1.44
C LEU A 221 -17.20 2.08 1.07
N HIS A 222 -17.31 0.82 1.52
CA HIS A 222 -18.48 -0.01 1.28
C HIS A 222 -19.78 0.64 1.78
N GLU A 223 -19.76 1.30 2.95
CA GLU A 223 -20.93 2.02 3.50
C GLU A 223 -21.35 3.17 2.58
N LYS A 224 -20.36 3.94 2.07
CA LYS A 224 -20.62 5.05 1.13
C LYS A 224 -21.19 4.57 -0.19
N LEU A 225 -20.92 3.33 -0.57
CA LEU A 225 -21.40 2.68 -1.79
C LEU A 225 -22.69 1.90 -1.58
N GLY A 226 -23.23 1.84 -0.36
CA GLY A 226 -24.47 1.13 -0.02
C GLY A 226 -24.33 -0.39 -0.06
N LEU A 227 -23.19 -0.92 0.36
CA LEU A 227 -22.87 -2.35 0.40
C LEU A 227 -22.87 -2.88 1.83
#